data_15b0ba19469146f45ebf31db720afa0b
#
_entry.id   15b0ba19469146f45ebf31db720afa0b
#
_cell.length_a   1.000
_cell.length_b   1.000
_cell.length_c   1.000
_cell.angle_alpha   90.00
_cell.angle_beta   90.00
_cell.angle_gamma   90.00
#
_symmetry.space_group_name_H-M   'P 1'
#
loop_
_entity.id
_entity.type
_entity.pdbx_description
1 polymer ?
#
loop_
_entity_poly.entity_id
_entity_poly.type
_entity_poly.pdbx_seq_one_letter_code
_entity_poly.pdbx_strand_id
1 'polypeptide(L)'
;YDKPKSIYFVVEDNNKTFGGAGISQLDNSEENICELQKMYFLKEARGKGIGYKMILKCLEKAKEFGFEKCYLETLPNMLDAQKLYQKVGFQYLVEPLGSTGHSSCPVWMIKNL
;
A
#
# COMPACT_ATOMS: atom_id res chain seq x y z
N TYR A 1 3.69 -14.19 -2.23
CA TYR A 1 2.78 -13.61 -3.23
C TYR A 1 2.77 -14.47 -4.48
N ASP A 2 1.91 -15.48 -4.47
CA ASP A 2 1.79 -16.43 -5.56
C ASP A 2 0.72 -16.05 -6.58
N LYS A 3 -0.04 -14.99 -6.31
CA LYS A 3 -1.11 -14.56 -7.21
C LYS A 3 -0.55 -13.78 -8.40
N PRO A 4 -1.14 -13.94 -9.60
CA PRO A 4 -0.80 -13.07 -10.72
C PRO A 4 -1.03 -11.61 -10.35
N LYS A 5 -0.24 -10.70 -10.90
CA LYS A 5 -0.34 -9.26 -10.65
C LYS A 5 -0.16 -8.90 -9.17
N SER A 6 0.68 -9.66 -8.46
CA SER A 6 1.05 -9.38 -7.07
C SER A 6 2.57 -9.30 -6.97
N ILE A 7 3.06 -8.41 -6.11
CA ILE A 7 4.48 -8.30 -5.86
C ILE A 7 4.70 -7.73 -4.46
N TYR A 8 5.78 -8.16 -3.81
CA TYR A 8 6.18 -7.67 -2.50
C TYR A 8 7.65 -7.27 -2.53
N PHE A 9 7.94 -6.06 -2.09
CA PHE A 9 9.31 -5.54 -2.00
C PHE A 9 9.77 -5.50 -0.56
N VAL A 10 11.06 -5.74 -0.34
CA VAL A 10 11.67 -5.61 0.98
C VAL A 10 12.84 -4.65 0.92
N VAL A 11 13.12 -4.00 2.04
CA VAL A 11 14.30 -3.14 2.20
C VAL A 11 15.28 -3.89 3.09
N GLU A 12 16.45 -4.21 2.55
CA GLU A 12 17.48 -4.95 3.27
C GLU A 12 18.80 -4.20 3.26
N ASP A 13 19.56 -4.35 4.35
CA ASP A 13 20.92 -3.86 4.45
C ASP A 13 21.67 -4.77 5.42
N ASN A 14 22.85 -5.26 5.01
CA ASN A 14 23.68 -6.15 5.82
C ASN A 14 22.90 -7.36 6.36
N ASN A 15 22.10 -7.99 5.50
CA ASN A 15 21.29 -9.19 5.80
C ASN A 15 20.18 -8.93 6.82
N LYS A 16 19.85 -7.67 7.09
CA LYS A 16 18.73 -7.31 7.95
C LYS A 16 17.62 -6.67 7.12
N THR A 17 16.38 -7.13 7.33
CA THR A 17 15.22 -6.56 6.67
C THR A 17 14.66 -5.41 7.48
N PHE A 18 14.59 -4.21 6.91
CA PHE A 18 14.14 -3.00 7.59
C PHE A 18 12.69 -2.62 7.28
N GLY A 19 12.08 -3.28 6.33
CA GLY A 19 10.69 -2.99 6.00
C GLY A 19 10.29 -3.64 4.69
N GLY A 20 9.05 -3.42 4.31
CA GLY A 20 8.53 -3.93 3.06
C GLY A 20 7.16 -3.37 2.76
N ALA A 21 6.71 -3.60 1.53
CA ALA A 21 5.38 -3.24 1.07
C ALA A 21 5.07 -4.03 -0.19
N GLY A 22 3.79 -4.28 -0.43
CA GLY A 22 3.39 -5.03 -1.60
C GLY A 22 2.05 -4.58 -2.14
N ILE A 23 1.74 -5.05 -3.34
CA ILE A 23 0.44 -4.85 -3.96
C ILE A 23 -0.10 -6.20 -4.41
N SER A 24 -1.43 -6.31 -4.39
CA SER A 24 -2.15 -7.48 -4.87
C SER A 24 -3.50 -7.04 -5.40
N GLN A 25 -4.11 -7.84 -6.25
CA GLN A 25 -5.45 -7.53 -6.75
C GLN A 25 -6.44 -7.49 -5.57
N LEU A 26 -7.32 -6.47 -5.56
CA LEU A 26 -8.35 -6.36 -4.53
C LEU A 26 -9.47 -7.35 -4.84
N ASP A 27 -9.77 -8.21 -3.87
CA ASP A 27 -10.81 -9.22 -4.02
C ASP A 27 -12.21 -8.59 -4.00
N ASN A 28 -13.13 -9.21 -4.76
CA ASN A 28 -14.53 -8.79 -4.84
C ASN A 28 -14.74 -7.36 -5.33
N SER A 29 -13.83 -6.85 -6.15
CA SER A 29 -13.99 -5.58 -6.82
C SER A 29 -14.30 -5.81 -8.29
N GLU A 30 -15.27 -5.06 -8.81
CA GLU A 30 -15.63 -5.11 -10.22
C GLU A 30 -14.66 -4.29 -11.08
N GLU A 31 -13.93 -3.38 -10.46
CA GLU A 31 -12.95 -2.56 -11.15
C GLU A 31 -11.57 -3.18 -11.06
N ASN A 32 -10.67 -2.73 -11.90
CA ASN A 32 -9.28 -3.20 -11.91
C ASN A 32 -8.47 -2.44 -10.85
N ILE A 33 -8.64 -2.85 -9.61
CA ILE A 33 -8.07 -2.18 -8.43
C ILE A 33 -7.09 -3.13 -7.72
N CYS A 34 -5.93 -2.61 -7.36
CA CYS A 34 -5.02 -3.33 -6.46
C CYS A 34 -5.10 -2.77 -5.05
N GLU A 35 -4.60 -3.52 -4.08
CA GLU A 35 -4.51 -3.10 -2.70
C GLU A 35 -3.05 -3.02 -2.29
N LEU A 36 -2.64 -1.90 -1.68
CA LEU A 36 -1.33 -1.76 -1.05
C LEU A 36 -1.40 -2.47 0.29
N GLN A 37 -0.54 -3.48 0.47
CA GLN A 37 -0.62 -4.38 1.61
C GLN A 37 0.70 -4.48 2.37
N LYS A 38 0.58 -4.84 3.65
CA LYS A 38 1.71 -5.25 4.49
C LYS A 38 2.86 -4.25 4.51
N MET A 39 2.54 -2.95 4.39
CA MET A 39 3.57 -1.93 4.45
C MET A 39 4.00 -1.73 5.90
N TYR A 40 5.29 -1.91 6.14
CA TYR A 40 5.86 -1.67 7.47
C TYR A 40 7.31 -1.23 7.33
N PHE A 41 7.80 -0.47 8.32
CA PHE A 41 9.19 -0.06 8.39
C PHE A 41 9.64 -0.06 9.83
N LEU A 42 10.80 -0.65 10.09
CA LEU A 42 11.42 -0.58 11.39
C LEU A 42 11.81 0.87 11.70
N LYS A 43 11.90 1.19 12.99
CA LYS A 43 12.21 2.55 13.44
C LYS A 43 13.51 3.09 12.80
N GLU A 44 14.52 2.24 12.65
CA GLU A 44 15.80 2.61 12.08
C GLU A 44 15.71 3.08 10.61
N ALA A 45 14.70 2.64 9.89
CA ALA A 45 14.49 3.00 8.49
C ALA A 45 13.64 4.25 8.31
N ARG A 46 13.00 4.73 9.37
CA ARG A 46 12.11 5.88 9.28
C ARG A 46 12.87 7.18 9.16
N GLY A 47 12.25 8.17 8.52
CA GLY A 47 12.83 9.48 8.37
C GLY A 47 13.87 9.61 7.27
N LYS A 48 14.07 8.56 6.47
CA LYS A 48 15.06 8.57 5.37
C LYS A 48 14.40 8.59 3.99
N GLY A 49 13.09 8.79 3.92
CA GLY A 49 12.37 8.79 2.65
C GLY A 49 12.17 7.40 2.04
N ILE A 50 12.49 6.34 2.77
CA ILE A 50 12.38 4.97 2.27
C ILE A 50 10.93 4.59 2.02
N GLY A 51 10.02 4.95 2.93
CA GLY A 51 8.60 4.68 2.76
C GLY A 51 8.03 5.32 1.51
N TYR A 52 8.38 6.58 1.26
CA TYR A 52 7.96 7.31 0.07
C TYR A 52 8.44 6.60 -1.20
N LYS A 53 9.72 6.25 -1.26
CA LYS A 53 10.29 5.54 -2.41
C LYS A 53 9.64 4.18 -2.62
N MET A 54 9.37 3.46 -1.54
CA MET A 54 8.76 2.14 -1.61
C MET A 54 7.33 2.21 -2.17
N ILE A 55 6.53 3.19 -1.72
CA ILE A 55 5.18 3.38 -2.22
C ILE A 55 5.22 3.71 -3.71
N LEU A 56 6.10 4.62 -4.13
CA LEU A 56 6.23 4.96 -5.55
C LEU A 56 6.57 3.73 -6.38
N LYS A 57 7.44 2.87 -5.88
CA LYS A 57 7.81 1.64 -6.57
C LYS A 57 6.61 0.68 -6.70
N CYS A 58 5.81 0.54 -5.64
CA CYS A 58 4.60 -0.26 -5.68
C CYS A 58 3.60 0.28 -6.69
N LEU A 59 3.39 1.60 -6.72
CA LEU A 59 2.47 2.23 -7.64
C LEU A 59 2.93 2.11 -9.09
N GLU A 60 4.23 2.20 -9.33
CA GLU A 60 4.79 1.98 -10.66
C GLU A 60 4.51 0.56 -11.15
N LYS A 61 4.73 -0.44 -10.28
CA LYS A 61 4.41 -1.83 -10.61
C LYS A 61 2.91 -2.05 -10.81
N ALA A 62 2.07 -1.38 -10.03
CA ALA A 62 0.64 -1.46 -10.21
C ALA A 62 0.23 -1.00 -11.61
N LYS A 63 0.81 0.09 -12.09
CA LYS A 63 0.57 0.56 -13.45
C LYS A 63 1.05 -0.43 -14.50
N GLU A 64 2.23 -1.02 -14.30
CA GLU A 64 2.78 -2.01 -15.21
C GLU A 64 1.87 -3.25 -15.31
N PHE A 65 1.24 -3.63 -14.20
CA PHE A 65 0.28 -4.73 -14.16
C PHE A 65 -1.07 -4.38 -14.79
N GLY A 66 -1.30 -3.10 -15.10
CA GLY A 66 -2.54 -2.66 -15.73
C GLY A 66 -3.64 -2.25 -14.75
N PHE A 67 -3.34 -2.11 -13.48
CA PHE A 67 -4.33 -1.63 -12.51
C PHE A 67 -4.66 -0.16 -12.76
N GLU A 68 -5.92 0.20 -12.56
CA GLU A 68 -6.40 1.57 -12.76
C GLU A 68 -6.40 2.38 -11.46
N LYS A 69 -6.54 1.71 -10.32
CA LYS A 69 -6.58 2.35 -9.01
C LYS A 69 -5.83 1.51 -7.99
N CYS A 70 -5.37 2.16 -6.92
CA CYS A 70 -4.75 1.49 -5.78
C CYS A 70 -5.50 1.89 -4.51
N TYR A 71 -5.87 0.90 -3.72
CA TYR A 71 -6.65 1.04 -2.49
C TYR A 71 -5.78 0.63 -1.30
N LEU A 72 -6.04 1.21 -0.13
CA LEU A 72 -5.40 0.77 1.10
C LEU A 72 -6.33 0.95 2.30
N GLU A 73 -6.01 0.23 3.37
CA GLU A 73 -6.69 0.37 4.66
C GLU A 73 -5.64 0.62 5.73
N THR A 74 -5.95 1.52 6.66
CA THR A 74 -5.03 1.87 7.74
C THR A 74 -5.82 2.22 9.00
N LEU A 75 -5.13 2.53 10.08
CA LEU A 75 -5.75 2.84 11.36
C LEU A 75 -5.73 4.35 11.63
N PRO A 76 -6.70 4.88 12.43
CA PRO A 76 -6.77 6.32 12.72
C PRO A 76 -5.53 6.84 13.44
N ASN A 77 -4.86 6.02 14.24
CA ASN A 77 -3.66 6.44 14.97
C ASN A 77 -2.38 6.39 14.13
N MET A 78 -2.46 5.88 12.91
CA MET A 78 -1.31 5.83 12.00
C MET A 78 -1.20 7.13 11.21
N LEU A 79 -1.01 8.25 11.91
CA LEU A 79 -1.04 9.57 11.31
C LEU A 79 0.12 9.83 10.33
N ASP A 80 1.31 9.36 10.67
CA ASP A 80 2.46 9.53 9.78
C ASP A 80 2.29 8.76 8.47
N ALA A 81 1.73 7.56 8.56
CA ALA A 81 1.44 6.77 7.37
C ALA A 81 0.38 7.45 6.50
N GLN A 82 -0.67 7.99 7.11
CA GLN A 82 -1.72 8.69 6.38
C GLN A 82 -1.18 9.93 5.67
N LYS A 83 -0.30 10.69 6.32
CA LYS A 83 0.35 11.85 5.69
C LYS A 83 1.17 11.42 4.48
N LEU A 84 1.88 10.33 4.60
CA LEU A 84 2.68 9.79 3.50
C LEU A 84 1.80 9.39 2.33
N TYR A 85 0.69 8.70 2.60
CA TYR A 85 -0.26 8.31 1.55
C TYR A 85 -0.86 9.53 0.85
N GLN A 86 -1.24 10.55 1.61
CA GLN A 86 -1.74 11.80 1.04
C GLN A 86 -0.69 12.48 0.16
N LYS A 87 0.57 12.46 0.59
CA LYS A 87 1.67 13.07 -0.16
C LYS A 87 1.84 12.43 -1.54
N VAL A 88 1.61 11.12 -1.65
CA VAL A 88 1.72 10.44 -2.95
C VAL A 88 0.41 10.45 -3.73
N GLY A 89 -0.65 11.08 -3.21
CA GLY A 89 -1.89 11.32 -3.95
C GLY A 89 -3.10 10.48 -3.56
N PHE A 90 -3.02 9.72 -2.47
CA PHE A 90 -4.19 8.98 -1.97
C PHE A 90 -5.20 9.94 -1.35
N GLN A 91 -6.47 9.63 -1.53
CA GLN A 91 -7.59 10.38 -0.96
C GLN A 91 -8.40 9.48 -0.06
N TYR A 92 -9.05 10.06 0.95
CA TYR A 92 -9.88 9.31 1.88
C TYR A 92 -11.17 8.85 1.23
N LEU A 93 -11.60 7.64 1.60
CA LEU A 93 -12.91 7.10 1.25
C LEU A 93 -13.80 7.08 2.49
N VAL A 94 -15.12 7.11 2.29
CA VAL A 94 -16.10 7.06 3.37
C VAL A 94 -16.48 5.63 3.75
N GLU A 95 -16.13 4.65 2.94
CA GLU A 95 -16.44 3.25 3.19
C GLU A 95 -15.39 2.34 2.53
N PRO A 96 -15.26 1.09 3.00
CA PRO A 96 -14.27 0.17 2.41
C PRO A 96 -14.71 -0.32 1.04
N LEU A 97 -13.72 -0.78 0.25
CA LEU A 97 -13.93 -1.42 -1.04
C LEU A 97 -13.56 -2.89 -0.94
N GLY A 98 -14.25 -3.72 -1.72
CA GLY A 98 -13.90 -5.12 -1.86
C GLY A 98 -14.06 -5.92 -0.56
N SER A 99 -13.39 -7.07 -0.52
CA SER A 99 -13.40 -7.97 0.62
C SER A 99 -11.96 -8.21 1.05
N THR A 100 -11.49 -7.40 2.00
CA THR A 100 -10.08 -7.43 2.43
C THR A 100 -9.86 -8.27 3.69
N GLY A 101 -10.92 -8.55 4.46
CA GLY A 101 -10.82 -9.20 5.74
C GLY A 101 -10.39 -8.28 6.88
N HIS A 102 -10.26 -6.98 6.62
CA HIS A 102 -9.80 -5.98 7.59
C HIS A 102 -10.96 -5.12 8.09
N SER A 103 -12.04 -5.75 8.58
CA SER A 103 -13.24 -5.03 9.01
C SER A 103 -12.99 -4.08 10.18
N SER A 104 -11.88 -4.24 10.89
CA SER A 104 -11.52 -3.39 12.02
C SER A 104 -10.65 -2.20 11.64
N CYS A 105 -10.31 -2.02 10.37
CA CYS A 105 -9.54 -0.87 9.91
C CYS A 105 -10.50 0.24 9.50
N PRO A 106 -10.60 1.34 10.27
CA PRO A 106 -11.61 2.36 10.00
C PRO A 106 -11.19 3.48 9.05
N VAL A 107 -10.00 3.43 8.49
CA VAL A 107 -9.52 4.44 7.54
C VAL A 107 -9.21 3.77 6.20
N TRP A 108 -9.87 4.25 5.14
CA TRP A 108 -9.73 3.71 3.79
C TRP A 108 -9.32 4.83 2.84
N MET A 109 -8.38 4.54 1.94
CA MET A 109 -7.86 5.52 1.00
C MET A 109 -7.72 4.90 -0.39
N ILE A 110 -7.79 5.76 -1.42
CA ILE A 110 -7.71 5.32 -2.81
C ILE A 110 -6.91 6.34 -3.64
N LYS A 111 -6.25 5.85 -4.67
CA LYS A 111 -5.52 6.68 -5.63
C LYS A 111 -5.76 6.17 -7.04
N ASN A 112 -6.04 7.09 -7.96
CA ASN A 112 -6.07 6.76 -9.40
C ASN A 112 -4.64 6.64 -9.91
N LEU A 113 -4.40 5.61 -10.70
CA LEU A 113 -3.06 5.34 -11.26
C LEU A 113 -2.89 5.89 -12.67
#